data_46798a8e7064b95f80e5e504d8808f7c
#
_entry.id   46798a8e7064b95f80e5e504d8808f7c
#
_cell.length_a   1.000
_cell.length_b   1.000
_cell.length_c   1.000
_cell.angle_alpha   90.00
_cell.angle_beta   90.00
_cell.angle_gamma   90.00
#
_symmetry.space_group_name_H-M   'P 1'
#
loop_
_entity.id
_entity.type
_entity.pdbx_description
1 polymer ?
#
loop_
_entity_poly.entity_id
_entity_poly.type
_entity_poly.pdbx_seq_one_letter_code
_entity_poly.pdbx_strand_id
1 'polypeptide(L)'
;MKPLIASLAGSLVVAALLAAMSSAQDDAALKKDLTAVIALHGLPCGEVVAVQVLAKDDYAASCKDGNSYHVYLNAEGRVIVEARK
;
A
#
# COMPACT_ATOMS: atom_id res chain seq x y z
N MET A 1 -19.41 -41.99 -7.75
CA MET A 1 -17.99 -42.01 -7.84
C MET A 1 -17.38 -40.87 -8.63
N LYS A 2 -18.03 -40.46 -9.64
CA LYS A 2 -17.50 -39.43 -10.51
C LYS A 2 -17.74 -38.01 -10.09
N PRO A 3 -18.75 -37.68 -9.31
CA PRO A 3 -19.03 -36.29 -8.94
C PRO A 3 -17.99 -35.64 -8.03
N LEU A 4 -17.09 -36.41 -7.46
CA LEU A 4 -16.09 -35.88 -6.57
C LEU A 4 -15.13 -34.91 -7.25
N ILE A 5 -14.92 -35.06 -8.53
CA ILE A 5 -13.96 -34.25 -9.28
C ILE A 5 -14.43 -32.81 -9.42
N ALA A 6 -15.73 -32.59 -9.52
CA ALA A 6 -16.28 -31.26 -9.74
C ALA A 6 -16.05 -30.31 -8.54
N SER A 7 -16.02 -30.86 -7.33
CA SER A 7 -15.83 -30.03 -6.13
C SER A 7 -14.49 -29.33 -6.06
N LEU A 8 -13.46 -30.00 -6.57
CA LEU A 8 -12.09 -29.46 -6.48
C LEU A 8 -11.91 -28.22 -7.32
N ALA A 9 -12.55 -28.17 -8.47
CA ALA A 9 -12.43 -27.03 -9.37
C ALA A 9 -12.99 -25.75 -8.74
N GLY A 10 -14.09 -25.88 -7.99
CA GLY A 10 -14.73 -24.74 -7.35
C GLY A 10 -13.85 -24.07 -6.30
N SER A 11 -13.12 -24.88 -5.53
CA SER A 11 -12.25 -24.34 -4.48
C SER A 11 -11.14 -23.47 -5.03
N LEU A 12 -10.56 -23.83 -6.17
CA LEU A 12 -9.46 -23.07 -6.76
C LEU A 12 -9.91 -21.68 -7.22
N VAL A 13 -11.12 -21.59 -7.76
CA VAL A 13 -11.65 -20.31 -8.21
C VAL A 13 -11.85 -19.33 -7.06
N VAL A 14 -12.35 -19.82 -5.93
CA VAL A 14 -12.58 -18.98 -4.76
C VAL A 14 -11.27 -18.43 -4.22
N ALA A 15 -10.23 -19.24 -4.18
CA ALA A 15 -8.92 -18.79 -3.70
C ALA A 15 -8.35 -17.67 -4.55
N ALA A 16 -8.51 -17.74 -5.86
CA ALA A 16 -8.01 -16.71 -6.77
C ALA A 16 -8.72 -15.37 -6.54
N LEU A 17 -10.02 -15.39 -6.31
CA LEU A 17 -10.78 -14.17 -6.05
C LEU A 17 -10.36 -13.48 -4.75
N LEU A 18 -10.11 -14.25 -3.71
CA LEU A 18 -9.66 -13.70 -2.43
C LEU A 18 -8.31 -13.01 -2.55
N ALA A 19 -7.39 -13.58 -3.32
CA ALA A 19 -6.08 -12.98 -3.53
C ALA A 19 -6.19 -11.62 -4.23
N ALA A 20 -7.06 -11.49 -5.22
CA ALA A 20 -7.26 -10.23 -5.93
C ALA A 20 -7.84 -9.16 -5.01
N MET A 21 -8.77 -9.51 -4.14
CA MET A 21 -9.36 -8.56 -3.19
C MET A 21 -8.34 -8.05 -2.18
N SER A 22 -7.44 -8.91 -1.71
CA SER A 22 -6.40 -8.52 -0.76
C SER A 22 -5.47 -7.47 -1.34
N SER A 23 -5.09 -7.60 -2.61
CA SER A 23 -4.22 -6.62 -3.27
C SER A 23 -4.85 -5.24 -3.32
N ALA A 24 -6.14 -5.15 -3.63
CA ALA A 24 -6.84 -3.88 -3.70
C ALA A 24 -6.91 -3.19 -2.34
N GLN A 25 -7.13 -3.96 -1.26
CA GLN A 25 -7.19 -3.43 0.09
C GLN A 25 -5.84 -2.90 0.55
N ASP A 26 -4.75 -3.57 0.20
CA ASP A 26 -3.40 -3.16 0.59
C ASP A 26 -3.05 -1.79 0.05
N ASP A 27 -3.46 -1.46 -1.17
CA ASP A 27 -3.17 -0.17 -1.78
C ASP A 27 -3.87 0.98 -1.02
N ALA A 28 -5.13 0.81 -0.68
CA ALA A 28 -5.89 1.80 0.08
C ALA A 28 -5.33 1.98 1.49
N ALA A 29 -4.96 0.90 2.14
CA ALA A 29 -4.37 0.94 3.48
C ALA A 29 -3.03 1.66 3.47
N LEU A 30 -2.21 1.45 2.45
CA LEU A 30 -0.91 2.09 2.33
C LEU A 30 -1.04 3.60 2.22
N LYS A 31 -1.96 4.10 1.40
CA LYS A 31 -2.20 5.54 1.28
C LYS A 31 -2.59 6.16 2.61
N LYS A 32 -3.43 5.48 3.35
CA LYS A 32 -3.90 5.92 4.65
C LYS A 32 -2.75 5.98 5.66
N ASP A 33 -1.93 4.94 5.68
CA ASP A 33 -0.78 4.87 6.57
C ASP A 33 0.22 5.97 6.28
N LEU A 34 0.54 6.20 5.01
CA LEU A 34 1.48 7.25 4.62
C LEU A 34 0.95 8.63 4.95
N THR A 35 -0.36 8.85 4.81
CA THR A 35 -0.97 10.11 5.22
C THR A 35 -0.73 10.38 6.71
N ALA A 36 -0.94 9.36 7.55
CA ALA A 36 -0.73 9.48 8.98
C ALA A 36 0.74 9.72 9.32
N VAL A 37 1.64 9.02 8.66
CA VAL A 37 3.08 9.16 8.89
C VAL A 37 3.55 10.58 8.58
N ILE A 38 3.14 11.14 7.44
CA ILE A 38 3.52 12.48 7.04
C ILE A 38 2.96 13.51 8.03
N ALA A 39 1.73 13.32 8.47
CA ALA A 39 1.10 14.22 9.45
C ALA A 39 1.83 14.17 10.80
N LEU A 40 2.24 12.99 11.23
CA LEU A 40 2.98 12.83 12.48
C LEU A 40 4.35 13.51 12.45
N HIS A 41 4.92 13.66 11.26
CA HIS A 41 6.18 14.39 11.09
C HIS A 41 5.94 15.90 10.98
N GLY A 42 4.69 16.36 11.11
CA GLY A 42 4.36 17.78 11.06
C GLY A 42 4.46 18.40 9.69
N LEU A 43 4.37 17.60 8.62
CA LEU A 43 4.54 18.09 7.26
C LEU A 43 3.17 18.26 6.58
N PRO A 44 3.03 19.30 5.73
CA PRO A 44 1.76 19.54 5.03
C PRO A 44 1.54 18.50 3.93
N CYS A 45 0.34 17.96 3.84
CA CYS A 45 -0.02 16.97 2.83
C CYS A 45 -1.51 17.00 2.53
N GLY A 46 -2.34 17.06 3.55
CA GLY A 46 -3.76 16.86 3.46
C GLY A 46 -4.08 15.39 3.41
N GLU A 47 -3.77 14.75 2.29
CA GLU A 47 -4.06 13.33 2.09
C GLU A 47 -3.16 12.80 0.97
N VAL A 48 -2.62 11.59 1.14
CA VAL A 48 -1.87 10.94 0.08
C VAL A 48 -2.85 10.41 -0.97
N VAL A 49 -2.70 10.88 -2.20
CA VAL A 49 -3.60 10.50 -3.30
C VAL A 49 -2.95 9.53 -4.28
N ALA A 50 -1.63 9.43 -4.30
CA ALA A 50 -0.91 8.49 -5.16
C ALA A 50 0.34 8.01 -4.45
N VAL A 51 0.68 6.74 -4.64
CA VAL A 51 1.88 6.13 -4.06
C VAL A 51 2.61 5.36 -5.15
N GLN A 52 3.92 5.55 -5.21
CA GLN A 52 4.78 4.74 -6.06
C GLN A 52 5.70 3.93 -5.15
N VAL A 53 5.67 2.62 -5.27
CA VAL A 53 6.54 1.74 -4.50
C VAL A 53 7.89 1.68 -5.20
N LEU A 54 8.94 2.19 -4.56
CA LEU A 54 10.28 2.24 -5.15
C LEU A 54 11.07 0.98 -4.83
N ALA A 55 10.88 0.47 -3.62
CA ALA A 55 11.51 -0.75 -3.14
C ALA A 55 10.75 -1.19 -1.90
N LYS A 56 11.19 -2.25 -1.24
CA LYS A 56 10.58 -2.68 0.01
C LYS A 56 10.73 -1.56 1.05
N ASP A 57 9.62 -1.18 1.67
CA ASP A 57 9.58 -0.13 2.69
C ASP A 57 10.17 1.20 2.21
N ASP A 58 9.92 1.52 0.94
CA ASP A 58 10.48 2.70 0.29
C ASP A 58 9.46 3.22 -0.73
N TYR A 59 8.89 4.39 -0.45
CA TYR A 59 7.75 4.90 -1.20
C TYR A 59 7.91 6.35 -1.61
N ALA A 60 7.35 6.70 -2.76
CA ALA A 60 7.14 8.09 -3.16
C ALA A 60 5.66 8.39 -3.01
N ALA A 61 5.33 9.35 -2.17
CA ALA A 61 3.94 9.71 -1.88
C ALA A 61 3.62 11.07 -2.46
N SER A 62 2.50 11.18 -3.17
CA SER A 62 2.01 12.44 -3.71
C SER A 62 0.78 12.86 -2.93
N CYS A 63 0.75 14.11 -2.50
CA CYS A 63 -0.28 14.66 -1.63
C CYS A 63 -1.30 15.48 -2.39
N LYS A 64 -2.50 15.56 -1.83
CA LYS A 64 -3.59 16.33 -2.41
C LYS A 64 -3.25 17.82 -2.56
N ASP A 65 -2.43 18.36 -1.67
CA ASP A 65 -2.03 19.76 -1.69
C ASP A 65 -0.90 20.08 -2.67
N GLY A 66 -0.43 19.07 -3.43
CA GLY A 66 0.63 19.25 -4.40
C GLY A 66 2.02 18.92 -3.89
N ASN A 67 2.18 18.69 -2.61
CA ASN A 67 3.47 18.28 -2.04
C ASN A 67 3.74 16.79 -2.32
N SER A 68 5.02 16.43 -2.39
CA SER A 68 5.46 15.05 -2.57
C SER A 68 6.56 14.74 -1.59
N TYR A 69 6.58 13.50 -1.12
CA TYR A 69 7.54 13.07 -0.11
C TYR A 69 8.11 11.69 -0.44
N HIS A 70 9.36 11.51 -0.03
CA HIS A 70 10.00 10.20 -0.03
C HIS A 70 9.90 9.65 1.38
N VAL A 71 9.22 8.52 1.54
CA VAL A 71 8.98 7.89 2.84
C VAL A 71 9.62 6.52 2.84
N TYR A 72 10.54 6.27 3.77
CA TYR A 72 11.27 5.01 3.78
C TYR A 72 11.75 4.66 5.18
N LEU A 73 12.17 3.41 5.36
CA LEU A 73 12.82 2.96 6.59
C LEU A 73 14.33 3.02 6.41
N ASN A 74 15.01 3.62 7.39
CA ASN A 74 16.47 3.64 7.37
C ASN A 74 17.04 2.36 7.99
N ALA A 75 18.37 2.26 8.05
CA ALA A 75 19.05 1.07 8.55
C ALA A 75 18.72 0.77 10.03
N GLU A 76 18.36 1.79 10.81
CA GLU A 76 17.97 1.62 12.21
C GLU A 76 16.50 1.27 12.41
N GLY A 77 15.74 1.11 11.33
CA GLY A 77 14.31 0.79 11.39
C GLY A 77 13.43 1.98 11.69
N ARG A 78 13.91 3.20 11.48
CA ARG A 78 13.13 4.42 11.67
C ARG A 78 12.52 4.87 10.37
N VAL A 79 11.31 5.42 10.47
CA VAL A 79 10.63 6.00 9.32
C VAL A 79 11.18 7.40 9.05
N ILE A 80 11.66 7.61 7.84
CA ILE A 80 12.18 8.90 7.39
C ILE A 80 11.23 9.48 6.36
N VAL A 81 10.92 10.77 6.46
CA VAL A 81 10.09 11.50 5.51
C VAL A 81 10.86 12.69 5.00
N GLU A 82 11.12 12.72 3.69
CA GLU A 82 11.87 13.79 3.04
C GLU A 82 11.03 14.44 1.94
N ALA A 83 11.01 15.77 1.91
CA ALA A 83 10.30 16.50 0.87
C ALA A 83 10.97 16.27 -0.49
N ARG A 84 10.16 16.11 -1.53
CA ARG A 84 10.62 15.97 -2.92
C ARG A 84 10.22 17.19 -3.71
N LYS A 85 11.06 17.54 -4.65
CA LYS A 85 10.78 18.67 -5.54
C LYS A 85 10.61 18.23 -6.97
#